data_94ec78c1d4c4fa8b6b486e5455e4d8a5
#
_entry.id   94ec78c1d4c4fa8b6b486e5455e4d8a5
#
_cell.length_a   1.000
_cell.length_b   1.000
_cell.length_c   1.000
_cell.angle_alpha   90.00
_cell.angle_beta   90.00
_cell.angle_gamma   90.00
#
_symmetry.space_group_name_H-M   'P 1'
#
loop_
_entity.id
_entity.type
_entity.pdbx_description
1 polymer ?
#
loop_
_entity_poly.entity_id
_entity_poly.type
_entity_poly.pdbx_seq_one_letter_code
_entity_poly.pdbx_strand_id
1 'polypeptide(L)'
;MTATPFYITTAISYPNGNPHIGHAYETIAADVLARFKRLDGFDVRFMTGTDEHGQKMQTTAEKLGKTAKELADENSARFKAMNDALNISYDRFIRTTDPDHYVASQAIWKRMEENGDIYLDKYAGWYSVRDEAYYAEDETEVRDGQRYAIVTGTEVEWTEEESYFFRLSKYGDKLLELYANEGYVYPESRRNELISFVKGGLNDLSISRTTFDWGVPVPGNDKHVMYVWVDALTNYLTGVGYPDTDNELFTKYWPADLHLIGKDITRFHSIYWPAFLWSAGIELPKRVFGHGFLLVNGEKMSKSVGNVVDPANLVDAFGLDAVRFFLMREVSFGQDGSYSEESIINRINSDLANNLGNLAQRSLSMVAKNCGGAVPEHGEFTEADRKILDEAAALYEPVRADFDEQAFHRALERIWTVLADTNAYFAEQEPWTLRKNGEFERMNTVLYVTLEVVRQVALLLQPVMPDSTAKLLTLLGVPEGESRQFAALGTALVPGTELPAPAPVFPRYEAPKA
;
A
#
# COMPACT_ATOMS: atom_id res chain seq x y z
N MET A 1 22.53 18.14 -3.51
CA MET A 1 21.66 18.16 -2.32
C MET A 1 21.39 16.71 -1.96
N THR A 2 21.43 16.35 -0.69
CA THR A 2 21.01 14.99 -0.24
C THR A 2 19.51 14.85 -0.45
N ALA A 3 19.08 13.69 -0.99
CA ALA A 3 17.66 13.39 -1.19
C ALA A 3 16.89 13.43 0.13
N THR A 4 15.66 13.92 0.11
CA THR A 4 14.80 14.00 1.31
C THR A 4 14.39 12.58 1.70
N PRO A 5 14.60 12.14 2.95
CA PRO A 5 14.16 10.81 3.39
C PRO A 5 12.63 10.71 3.44
N PHE A 6 12.13 9.51 3.16
CA PHE A 6 10.72 9.18 3.22
C PHE A 6 10.57 7.73 3.73
N TYR A 7 9.92 7.54 4.87
CA TYR A 7 9.69 6.24 5.46
C TYR A 7 8.21 5.87 5.40
N ILE A 8 7.92 4.82 4.63
CA ILE A 8 6.58 4.25 4.49
C ILE A 8 6.55 2.81 5.00
N THR A 9 5.46 2.45 5.67
CA THR A 9 5.21 1.08 6.15
C THR A 9 3.81 0.64 5.79
N THR A 10 3.63 -0.67 5.60
CA THR A 10 2.31 -1.31 5.73
C THR A 10 2.07 -1.75 7.17
N ALA A 11 0.86 -2.20 7.49
CA ALA A 11 0.69 -3.11 8.62
C ALA A 11 1.51 -4.39 8.37
N ILE A 12 1.97 -5.04 9.44
CA ILE A 12 2.53 -6.38 9.35
C ILE A 12 1.40 -7.41 9.40
N SER A 13 1.40 -8.33 8.45
CA SER A 13 0.31 -9.28 8.29
C SER A 13 0.37 -10.41 9.33
N TYR A 14 -0.79 -10.76 9.92
CA TYR A 14 -0.89 -11.92 10.80
C TYR A 14 -0.97 -13.21 9.98
N PRO A 15 0.08 -14.05 9.95
CA PRO A 15 0.20 -15.15 8.99
C PRO A 15 -0.49 -16.43 9.48
N ASN A 16 -1.79 -16.38 9.76
CA ASN A 16 -2.58 -17.52 10.23
C ASN A 16 -3.21 -18.37 9.09
N GLY A 17 -2.76 -18.14 7.87
CA GLY A 17 -3.22 -18.84 6.67
C GLY A 17 -2.55 -18.29 5.42
N ASN A 18 -3.05 -18.69 4.25
CA ASN A 18 -2.53 -18.18 2.99
C ASN A 18 -2.83 -16.69 2.80
N PRO A 19 -1.93 -15.93 2.17
CA PRO A 19 -2.21 -14.57 1.77
C PRO A 19 -3.36 -14.52 0.74
N HIS A 20 -4.04 -13.36 0.67
CA HIS A 20 -5.16 -13.13 -0.24
C HIS A 20 -5.08 -11.72 -0.85
N ILE A 21 -5.96 -11.44 -1.80
CA ILE A 21 -5.99 -10.17 -2.54
C ILE A 21 -6.05 -8.92 -1.64
N GLY A 22 -6.62 -9.02 -0.43
CA GLY A 22 -6.63 -7.90 0.53
C GLY A 22 -5.22 -7.53 1.02
N HIS A 23 -4.36 -8.53 1.28
CA HIS A 23 -2.95 -8.28 1.61
C HIS A 23 -2.18 -7.72 0.41
N ALA A 24 -2.43 -8.28 -0.79
CA ALA A 24 -1.84 -7.76 -2.02
C ALA A 24 -2.23 -6.30 -2.29
N TYR A 25 -3.48 -5.93 -2.03
CA TYR A 25 -3.98 -4.57 -2.19
C TYR A 25 -3.22 -3.55 -1.34
N GLU A 26 -3.03 -3.85 -0.06
CA GLU A 26 -2.27 -2.98 0.85
C GLU A 26 -0.81 -2.85 0.44
N THR A 27 -0.13 -3.98 0.17
CA THR A 27 1.29 -3.94 -0.19
C THR A 27 1.54 -3.32 -1.56
N ILE A 28 0.66 -3.52 -2.54
CA ILE A 28 0.74 -2.84 -3.84
C ILE A 28 0.53 -1.33 -3.68
N ALA A 29 -0.44 -0.89 -2.89
CA ALA A 29 -0.68 0.54 -2.67
C ALA A 29 0.53 1.23 -2.02
N ALA A 30 1.14 0.61 -1.02
CA ALA A 30 2.36 1.11 -0.38
C ALA A 30 3.55 1.13 -1.36
N ASP A 31 3.71 0.08 -2.18
CA ASP A 31 4.76 -0.02 -3.19
C ASP A 31 4.60 1.04 -4.28
N VAL A 32 3.38 1.27 -4.74
CA VAL A 32 3.08 2.32 -5.73
C VAL A 32 3.49 3.69 -5.21
N LEU A 33 3.19 4.02 -3.96
CA LEU A 33 3.64 5.28 -3.35
C LEU A 33 5.16 5.31 -3.15
N ALA A 34 5.77 4.22 -2.69
CA ALA A 34 7.22 4.13 -2.52
C ALA A 34 7.97 4.35 -3.84
N ARG A 35 7.52 3.72 -4.93
CA ARG A 35 8.07 3.90 -6.28
C ARG A 35 7.87 5.33 -6.79
N PHE A 36 6.69 5.90 -6.57
CA PHE A 36 6.41 7.29 -6.92
C PHE A 36 7.41 8.24 -6.25
N LYS A 37 7.58 8.10 -4.93
CA LYS A 37 8.50 8.93 -4.16
C LYS A 37 9.96 8.77 -4.60
N ARG A 38 10.41 7.55 -4.93
CA ARG A 38 11.76 7.32 -5.48
C ARG A 38 11.96 8.03 -6.82
N LEU A 39 10.97 7.95 -7.72
CA LEU A 39 11.01 8.65 -9.02
C LEU A 39 10.94 10.17 -8.86
N ASP A 40 10.32 10.65 -7.78
CA ASP A 40 10.21 12.05 -7.37
C ASP A 40 11.48 12.57 -6.62
N GLY A 41 12.51 11.74 -6.54
CA GLY A 41 13.82 12.11 -5.98
C GLY A 41 13.95 11.98 -4.47
N PHE A 42 13.01 11.32 -3.78
CA PHE A 42 13.14 11.02 -2.35
C PHE A 42 14.04 9.80 -2.11
N ASP A 43 14.67 9.79 -0.94
CA ASP A 43 15.36 8.62 -0.43
C ASP A 43 14.38 7.79 0.42
N VAL A 44 13.82 6.76 -0.19
CA VAL A 44 12.69 6.02 0.38
C VAL A 44 13.15 4.77 1.11
N ARG A 45 12.66 4.60 2.34
CA ARG A 45 12.64 3.32 3.05
C ARG A 45 11.24 2.77 3.09
N PHE A 46 11.05 1.56 2.59
CA PHE A 46 9.76 0.87 2.61
C PHE A 46 9.86 -0.44 3.39
N MET A 47 8.98 -0.62 4.37
CA MET A 47 8.93 -1.82 5.20
C MET A 47 7.54 -2.45 5.20
N THR A 48 7.53 -3.78 5.13
CA THR A 48 6.37 -4.65 5.36
C THR A 48 6.84 -5.87 6.14
N GLY A 49 5.95 -6.80 6.50
CA GLY A 49 6.35 -8.00 7.23
C GLY A 49 5.20 -8.82 7.79
N THR A 50 5.52 -9.63 8.79
CA THR A 50 4.57 -10.53 9.45
C THR A 50 4.60 -10.40 10.97
N ASP A 51 3.39 -10.38 11.56
CA ASP A 51 3.12 -10.46 13.00
C ASP A 51 2.86 -11.92 13.38
N GLU A 52 3.80 -12.54 14.11
CA GLU A 52 3.87 -14.00 14.22
C GLU A 52 3.53 -14.53 15.62
N HIS A 53 3.33 -13.66 16.59
CA HIS A 53 3.07 -14.04 17.96
C HIS A 53 1.56 -14.18 18.28
N GLY A 54 1.26 -14.65 19.51
CA GLY A 54 -0.08 -14.72 20.04
C GLY A 54 -0.66 -16.13 20.16
N GLN A 55 -1.70 -16.23 20.99
CA GLN A 55 -2.36 -17.49 21.35
C GLN A 55 -2.89 -18.26 20.14
N LYS A 56 -3.42 -17.55 19.14
CA LYS A 56 -4.02 -18.17 17.96
C LYS A 56 -2.98 -18.91 17.10
N MET A 57 -1.77 -18.35 16.96
CA MET A 57 -0.67 -19.02 16.28
C MET A 57 -0.28 -20.30 17.00
N GLN A 58 -0.08 -20.22 18.32
CA GLN A 58 0.25 -21.38 19.16
C GLN A 58 -0.82 -22.47 19.07
N THR A 59 -2.09 -22.12 19.29
CA THR A 59 -3.20 -23.10 19.21
C THR A 59 -3.36 -23.72 17.83
N THR A 60 -3.12 -22.96 16.77
CA THR A 60 -3.18 -23.48 15.40
C THR A 60 -2.02 -24.44 15.12
N ALA A 61 -0.81 -24.11 15.58
CA ALA A 61 0.35 -24.98 15.45
C ALA A 61 0.16 -26.31 16.18
N GLU A 62 -0.33 -26.26 17.42
CA GLU A 62 -0.65 -27.46 18.20
C GLU A 62 -1.64 -28.39 17.48
N LYS A 63 -2.72 -27.84 16.90
CA LYS A 63 -3.70 -28.60 16.10
C LYS A 63 -3.07 -29.26 14.87
N LEU A 64 -2.01 -28.67 14.32
CA LEU A 64 -1.27 -29.18 13.17
C LEU A 64 -0.09 -30.08 13.55
N GLY A 65 0.14 -30.33 14.84
CA GLY A 65 1.28 -31.10 15.35
C GLY A 65 2.64 -30.44 15.10
N LYS A 66 2.67 -29.10 15.08
CA LYS A 66 3.86 -28.27 14.86
C LYS A 66 4.14 -27.39 16.06
N THR A 67 5.37 -26.88 16.15
CA THR A 67 5.68 -25.76 17.02
C THR A 67 5.14 -24.45 16.42
N ALA A 68 4.87 -23.46 17.26
CA ALA A 68 4.45 -22.14 16.79
C ALA A 68 5.50 -21.52 15.85
N LYS A 69 6.80 -21.72 16.15
CA LYS A 69 7.90 -21.25 15.31
C LYS A 69 7.91 -21.86 13.90
N GLU A 70 7.72 -23.18 13.81
CA GLU A 70 7.65 -23.86 12.50
C GLU A 70 6.48 -23.35 11.66
N LEU A 71 5.30 -23.17 12.27
CA LEU A 71 4.13 -22.64 11.57
C LEU A 71 4.34 -21.19 11.14
N ALA A 72 4.93 -20.36 12.01
CA ALA A 72 5.26 -18.97 11.69
C ALA A 72 6.26 -18.89 10.53
N ASP A 73 7.31 -19.70 10.52
CA ASP A 73 8.32 -19.73 9.46
C ASP A 73 7.70 -20.10 8.10
N GLU A 74 6.86 -21.15 8.07
CA GLU A 74 6.19 -21.58 6.84
C GLU A 74 5.23 -20.51 6.28
N ASN A 75 4.42 -19.95 7.15
CA ASN A 75 3.41 -18.99 6.72
C ASN A 75 4.03 -17.64 6.34
N SER A 76 5.00 -17.15 7.13
CA SER A 76 5.75 -15.93 6.80
C SER A 76 6.44 -16.04 5.44
N ALA A 77 7.04 -17.21 5.14
CA ALA A 77 7.64 -17.46 3.83
C ALA A 77 6.63 -17.32 2.67
N ARG A 78 5.36 -17.72 2.88
CA ARG A 78 4.29 -17.54 1.86
C ARG A 78 3.94 -16.06 1.64
N PHE A 79 3.87 -15.27 2.70
CA PHE A 79 3.65 -13.82 2.60
C PHE A 79 4.82 -13.11 1.91
N LYS A 80 6.04 -13.49 2.24
CA LYS A 80 7.22 -12.98 1.55
C LYS A 80 7.22 -13.35 0.07
N ALA A 81 6.92 -14.61 -0.27
CA ALA A 81 6.81 -15.07 -1.65
C ALA A 81 5.72 -14.33 -2.44
N MET A 82 4.57 -14.02 -1.82
CA MET A 82 3.54 -13.19 -2.43
C MET A 82 4.09 -11.80 -2.76
N ASN A 83 4.77 -11.14 -1.82
CA ASN A 83 5.33 -9.81 -2.05
C ASN A 83 6.39 -9.82 -3.16
N ASP A 84 7.25 -10.84 -3.19
CA ASP A 84 8.27 -11.00 -4.22
C ASP A 84 7.61 -11.23 -5.62
N ALA A 85 6.57 -12.06 -5.68
CA ALA A 85 5.81 -12.31 -6.93
C ALA A 85 5.03 -11.07 -7.41
N LEU A 86 4.62 -10.20 -6.50
CA LEU A 86 3.95 -8.93 -6.81
C LEU A 86 4.93 -7.80 -7.13
N ASN A 87 6.24 -8.08 -7.19
CA ASN A 87 7.30 -7.09 -7.43
C ASN A 87 7.26 -5.92 -6.42
N ILE A 88 7.01 -6.23 -5.14
CA ILE A 88 6.98 -5.24 -4.07
C ILE A 88 8.42 -4.84 -3.72
N SER A 89 8.73 -3.55 -3.80
CA SER A 89 10.06 -3.00 -3.64
C SER A 89 10.42 -2.61 -2.20
N TYR A 90 10.03 -3.46 -1.23
CA TYR A 90 10.37 -3.26 0.18
C TYR A 90 11.88 -3.34 0.42
N ASP A 91 12.37 -2.49 1.34
CA ASP A 91 13.78 -2.53 1.79
C ASP A 91 13.96 -3.51 2.95
N ARG A 92 12.90 -3.74 3.74
CA ARG A 92 12.91 -4.74 4.80
C ARG A 92 11.57 -5.47 4.87
N PHE A 93 11.64 -6.80 4.90
CA PHE A 93 10.55 -7.68 5.33
C PHE A 93 10.82 -8.08 6.77
N ILE A 94 10.13 -7.45 7.73
CA ILE A 94 10.33 -7.68 9.15
C ILE A 94 9.46 -8.85 9.64
N ARG A 95 10.00 -9.60 10.60
CA ARG A 95 9.27 -10.64 11.32
C ARG A 95 9.30 -10.31 12.81
N THR A 96 8.20 -10.44 13.53
CA THR A 96 8.20 -10.21 14.98
C THR A 96 9.02 -11.26 15.73
N THR A 97 9.38 -12.37 15.08
CA THR A 97 10.32 -13.38 15.59
C THR A 97 11.80 -13.08 15.29
N ASP A 98 12.12 -11.97 14.63
CA ASP A 98 13.50 -11.54 14.42
C ASP A 98 14.16 -11.13 15.75
N PRO A 99 15.43 -11.48 16.00
CA PRO A 99 16.10 -11.19 17.27
C PRO A 99 16.15 -9.70 17.63
N ASP A 100 16.34 -8.81 16.66
CA ASP A 100 16.37 -7.36 16.87
C ASP A 100 14.99 -6.81 17.28
N HIS A 101 13.91 -7.48 16.86
CA HIS A 101 12.57 -7.10 17.26
C HIS A 101 12.29 -7.38 18.75
N TYR A 102 12.78 -8.50 19.28
CA TYR A 102 12.71 -8.78 20.73
C TYR A 102 13.42 -7.69 21.52
N VAL A 103 14.61 -7.29 21.09
CA VAL A 103 15.39 -6.22 21.73
C VAL A 103 14.64 -4.89 21.71
N ALA A 104 14.05 -4.52 20.57
CA ALA A 104 13.28 -3.29 20.41
C ALA A 104 12.02 -3.29 21.29
N SER A 105 11.26 -4.39 21.30
CA SER A 105 10.03 -4.52 22.08
C SER A 105 10.29 -4.46 23.58
N GLN A 106 11.35 -5.10 24.05
CA GLN A 106 11.76 -5.01 25.46
C GLN A 106 12.27 -3.61 25.82
N ALA A 107 12.90 -2.90 24.89
CA ALA A 107 13.40 -1.55 25.14
C ALA A 107 12.26 -0.53 25.26
N ILE A 108 11.25 -0.58 24.40
CA ILE A 108 10.09 0.33 24.51
C ILE A 108 9.30 0.04 25.78
N TRP A 109 9.11 -1.23 26.15
CA TRP A 109 8.46 -1.61 27.41
C TRP A 109 9.16 -0.97 28.62
N LYS A 110 10.49 -1.11 28.71
CA LYS A 110 11.26 -0.52 29.82
C LYS A 110 11.08 0.99 29.91
N ARG A 111 11.10 1.70 28.77
CA ARG A 111 10.87 3.15 28.77
C ARG A 111 9.48 3.54 29.26
N MET A 112 8.43 2.80 28.85
CA MET A 112 7.07 3.02 29.33
C MET A 112 6.93 2.73 30.83
N GLU A 113 7.61 1.69 31.33
CA GLU A 113 7.66 1.32 32.74
C GLU A 113 8.40 2.38 33.58
N GLU A 114 9.57 2.82 33.12
CA GLU A 114 10.35 3.90 33.74
C GLU A 114 9.59 5.23 33.82
N ASN A 115 8.72 5.50 32.83
CA ASN A 115 7.83 6.66 32.86
C ASN A 115 6.63 6.50 33.81
N GLY A 116 6.47 5.34 34.44
CA GLY A 116 5.41 5.04 35.39
C GLY A 116 4.04 4.78 34.75
N ASP A 117 4.01 4.47 33.47
CA ASP A 117 2.76 4.19 32.73
C ASP A 117 2.41 2.70 32.68
N ILE A 118 3.27 1.82 33.20
CA ILE A 118 2.99 0.38 33.32
C ILE A 118 2.85 0.01 34.82
N TYR A 119 1.82 -0.78 35.16
CA TYR A 119 1.60 -1.33 36.50
C TYR A 119 1.00 -2.73 36.43
N LEU A 120 1.26 -3.56 37.46
CA LEU A 120 0.73 -4.90 37.58
C LEU A 120 -0.59 -4.88 38.33
N ASP A 121 -1.62 -5.54 37.82
CA ASP A 121 -2.93 -5.71 38.47
C ASP A 121 -3.58 -7.01 38.01
N LYS A 122 -4.74 -7.35 38.59
CA LYS A 122 -5.57 -8.46 38.18
C LYS A 122 -6.64 -7.97 37.22
N TYR A 123 -6.77 -8.64 36.12
CA TYR A 123 -7.81 -8.38 35.13
C TYR A 123 -8.85 -9.51 35.15
N ALA A 124 -10.12 -9.12 35.13
CA ALA A 124 -11.25 -10.00 34.95
C ALA A 124 -12.13 -9.42 33.83
N GLY A 125 -12.41 -10.19 32.80
CA GLY A 125 -13.19 -9.72 31.65
C GLY A 125 -13.55 -10.81 30.65
N TRP A 126 -14.37 -10.44 29.67
CA TRP A 126 -14.78 -11.31 28.60
C TRP A 126 -13.72 -11.32 27.48
N TYR A 127 -12.97 -12.41 27.34
CA TYR A 127 -11.85 -12.52 26.39
C TYR A 127 -12.27 -13.33 25.14
N SER A 128 -11.97 -12.77 23.97
CA SER A 128 -12.07 -13.48 22.69
C SER A 128 -10.70 -13.99 22.25
N VAL A 129 -10.54 -15.30 22.18
CA VAL A 129 -9.33 -15.94 21.64
C VAL A 129 -9.13 -15.60 20.17
N ARG A 130 -10.23 -15.43 19.41
CA ARG A 130 -10.18 -15.12 17.97
C ARG A 130 -9.68 -13.71 17.70
N ASP A 131 -10.15 -12.75 18.51
CA ASP A 131 -9.84 -11.33 18.33
C ASP A 131 -8.60 -10.92 19.15
N GLU A 132 -8.12 -11.83 20.02
CA GLU A 132 -7.06 -11.58 21.00
C GLU A 132 -7.31 -10.32 21.83
N ALA A 133 -8.58 -10.08 22.19
CA ALA A 133 -9.05 -8.87 22.85
C ALA A 133 -10.02 -9.16 23.98
N TYR A 134 -9.98 -8.29 24.99
CA TYR A 134 -10.97 -8.24 26.05
C TYR A 134 -12.10 -7.28 25.66
N TYR A 135 -13.30 -7.64 26.11
CA TYR A 135 -14.52 -6.86 25.95
C TYR A 135 -15.15 -6.57 27.30
N ALA A 136 -15.64 -5.36 27.48
CA ALA A 136 -16.47 -5.01 28.62
C ALA A 136 -17.83 -5.71 28.53
N GLU A 137 -18.55 -5.81 29.62
CA GLU A 137 -19.84 -6.53 29.64
C GLU A 137 -20.87 -5.92 28.67
N ASP A 138 -20.89 -4.61 28.56
CA ASP A 138 -21.74 -3.84 27.64
C ASP A 138 -21.31 -3.92 26.16
N GLU A 139 -20.09 -4.41 25.90
CA GLU A 139 -19.61 -4.73 24.54
C GLU A 139 -19.91 -6.16 24.13
N THR A 140 -20.62 -6.93 24.98
CA THR A 140 -20.96 -8.34 24.73
C THR A 140 -22.45 -8.59 24.85
N GLU A 141 -22.92 -9.65 24.19
CA GLU A 141 -24.31 -10.11 24.26
C GLU A 141 -24.38 -11.62 24.40
N VAL A 142 -25.46 -12.14 25.01
CA VAL A 142 -25.72 -13.58 25.12
C VAL A 142 -26.65 -14.01 24.01
N ARG A 143 -26.25 -15.05 23.25
CA ARG A 143 -27.06 -15.72 22.22
C ARG A 143 -27.04 -17.22 22.50
N ASP A 144 -28.17 -17.86 22.59
CA ASP A 144 -28.31 -19.33 22.80
C ASP A 144 -27.47 -19.88 23.98
N GLY A 145 -27.34 -19.08 25.05
CA GLY A 145 -26.58 -19.47 26.26
C GLY A 145 -25.07 -19.25 26.18
N GLN A 146 -24.56 -18.77 25.05
CA GLN A 146 -23.16 -18.41 24.83
C GLN A 146 -23.01 -16.91 24.73
N ARG A 147 -21.87 -16.35 25.18
CA ARG A 147 -21.62 -14.91 25.10
C ARG A 147 -20.71 -14.58 23.91
N TYR A 148 -21.03 -13.48 23.25
CA TYR A 148 -20.33 -13.02 22.04
C TYR A 148 -20.01 -11.52 22.12
N ALA A 149 -18.90 -11.11 21.55
CA ALA A 149 -18.58 -9.70 21.32
C ALA A 149 -19.52 -9.11 20.26
N ILE A 150 -20.17 -7.98 20.56
CA ILE A 150 -21.18 -7.35 19.67
C ILE A 150 -20.55 -6.93 18.34
N VAL A 151 -19.35 -6.34 18.38
CA VAL A 151 -18.69 -5.75 17.21
C VAL A 151 -18.18 -6.81 16.22
N THR A 152 -17.65 -7.93 16.75
CA THR A 152 -16.97 -8.94 15.93
C THR A 152 -17.79 -10.21 15.74
N GLY A 153 -18.82 -10.39 16.57
CA GLY A 153 -19.63 -11.61 16.60
C GLY A 153 -18.85 -12.84 17.07
N THR A 154 -17.70 -12.67 17.72
CA THR A 154 -16.86 -13.75 18.22
C THR A 154 -17.28 -14.19 19.60
N GLU A 155 -17.13 -15.49 19.87
CA GLU A 155 -17.34 -16.07 21.19
C GLU A 155 -16.34 -15.48 22.19
N VAL A 156 -16.81 -15.20 23.41
CA VAL A 156 -15.98 -14.68 24.51
C VAL A 156 -16.19 -15.51 25.78
N GLU A 157 -15.11 -15.72 26.52
CA GLU A 157 -15.10 -16.46 27.79
C GLU A 157 -14.66 -15.55 28.91
N TRP A 158 -15.24 -15.73 30.10
CA TRP A 158 -14.81 -15.00 31.30
C TRP A 158 -13.45 -15.49 31.75
N THR A 159 -12.48 -14.59 31.79
CA THR A 159 -11.10 -14.88 32.19
C THR A 159 -10.65 -13.94 33.29
N GLU A 160 -9.99 -14.50 34.29
CA GLU A 160 -9.30 -13.73 35.34
C GLU A 160 -7.83 -14.09 35.31
N GLU A 161 -6.97 -13.07 35.07
CA GLU A 161 -5.53 -13.27 35.09
C GLU A 161 -4.80 -12.04 35.67
N GLU A 162 -3.60 -12.27 36.18
CA GLU A 162 -2.65 -11.20 36.48
C GLU A 162 -2.14 -10.62 35.17
N SER A 163 -2.16 -9.31 35.03
CA SER A 163 -1.71 -8.62 33.82
C SER A 163 -1.01 -7.31 34.15
N TYR A 164 -0.05 -6.94 33.34
CA TYR A 164 0.45 -5.58 33.30
C TYR A 164 -0.52 -4.70 32.50
N PHE A 165 -0.75 -3.50 33.04
CA PHE A 165 -1.62 -2.48 32.44
C PHE A 165 -0.80 -1.28 32.01
N PHE A 166 -1.16 -0.72 30.86
CA PHE A 166 -0.70 0.57 30.41
C PHE A 166 -1.74 1.64 30.71
N ARG A 167 -1.32 2.79 31.28
CA ARG A 167 -2.19 3.91 31.65
C ARG A 167 -2.71 4.68 30.45
N LEU A 168 -3.43 3.98 29.55
CA LEU A 168 -3.97 4.56 28.32
C LEU A 168 -4.94 5.71 28.62
N SER A 169 -5.73 5.62 29.68
CA SER A 169 -6.69 6.64 30.13
C SER A 169 -6.06 8.02 30.33
N LYS A 170 -4.77 8.08 30.68
CA LYS A 170 -4.00 9.32 30.85
C LYS A 170 -3.86 10.13 29.55
N TYR A 171 -3.98 9.50 28.38
CA TYR A 171 -3.65 10.08 27.09
C TYR A 171 -4.87 10.61 26.31
N GLY A 172 -6.09 10.53 26.85
CA GLY A 172 -7.31 10.91 26.13
C GLY A 172 -7.29 12.33 25.59
N ASP A 173 -7.02 13.32 26.41
CA ASP A 173 -6.98 14.74 25.98
C ASP A 173 -5.89 15.00 24.96
N LYS A 174 -4.71 14.39 25.14
CA LYS A 174 -3.58 14.53 24.21
C LYS A 174 -3.87 13.90 22.83
N LEU A 175 -4.63 12.80 22.79
CA LEU A 175 -5.11 12.20 21.55
C LEU A 175 -6.13 13.11 20.84
N LEU A 176 -7.06 13.73 21.57
CA LEU A 176 -8.01 14.67 20.97
C LEU A 176 -7.30 15.91 20.42
N GLU A 177 -6.26 16.40 21.08
CA GLU A 177 -5.41 17.46 20.56
C GLU A 177 -4.67 17.03 19.30
N LEU A 178 -4.13 15.80 19.26
CA LEU A 178 -3.48 15.23 18.08
C LEU A 178 -4.43 15.19 16.87
N TYR A 179 -5.69 14.79 17.09
CA TYR A 179 -6.67 14.70 16.01
C TYR A 179 -7.21 16.06 15.53
N ALA A 180 -6.92 17.16 16.22
CA ALA A 180 -7.13 18.49 15.70
C ALA A 180 -6.21 18.80 14.50
N ASN A 181 -5.07 18.10 14.38
CA ASN A 181 -4.29 18.04 13.16
C ASN A 181 -5.00 17.13 12.14
N GLU A 182 -5.70 17.73 11.18
CA GLU A 182 -6.46 17.02 10.15
C GLU A 182 -5.59 16.12 9.26
N GLY A 183 -4.28 16.38 9.19
CA GLY A 183 -3.30 15.60 8.41
C GLY A 183 -2.84 14.30 9.06
N TYR A 184 -3.11 14.10 10.37
CA TYR A 184 -2.54 12.95 11.09
C TYR A 184 -3.24 11.63 10.78
N VAL A 185 -4.58 11.60 10.74
CA VAL A 185 -5.37 10.39 10.41
C VAL A 185 -6.22 10.63 9.18
N TYR A 186 -6.09 9.75 8.22
CA TYR A 186 -6.87 9.72 6.99
C TYR A 186 -7.52 8.34 6.75
N PRO A 187 -8.64 8.26 6.04
CA PRO A 187 -9.55 9.34 5.66
C PRO A 187 -10.22 10.03 6.85
N GLU A 188 -10.84 11.19 6.61
CA GLU A 188 -11.54 11.97 7.64
C GLU A 188 -12.58 11.14 8.43
N SER A 189 -13.27 10.22 7.76
CA SER A 189 -14.22 9.31 8.43
C SER A 189 -13.57 8.50 9.56
N ARG A 190 -12.33 8.05 9.38
CA ARG A 190 -11.58 7.30 10.40
C ARG A 190 -11.18 8.20 11.55
N ARG A 191 -10.74 9.42 11.26
CA ARG A 191 -10.45 10.43 12.29
C ARG A 191 -11.69 10.72 13.16
N ASN A 192 -12.85 10.90 12.53
CA ASN A 192 -14.10 11.18 13.24
C ASN A 192 -14.56 10.02 14.14
N GLU A 193 -14.36 8.77 13.69
CA GLU A 193 -14.59 7.56 14.50
C GLU A 193 -13.69 7.53 15.75
N LEU A 194 -12.40 7.86 15.59
CA LEU A 194 -11.45 7.92 16.71
C LEU A 194 -11.81 9.03 17.70
N ILE A 195 -12.16 10.22 17.24
CA ILE A 195 -12.59 11.33 18.09
C ILE A 195 -13.80 10.91 18.94
N SER A 196 -14.78 10.26 18.30
CA SER A 196 -15.98 9.78 19.00
C SER A 196 -15.64 8.73 20.04
N PHE A 197 -14.76 7.79 19.71
CA PHE A 197 -14.32 6.74 20.63
C PHE A 197 -13.56 7.30 21.84
N VAL A 198 -12.59 8.19 21.62
CA VAL A 198 -11.79 8.78 22.70
C VAL A 198 -12.62 9.68 23.60
N LYS A 199 -13.60 10.43 23.04
CA LYS A 199 -14.57 11.23 23.83
C LYS A 199 -15.47 10.38 24.72
N GLY A 200 -15.69 9.12 24.38
CA GLY A 200 -16.40 8.16 25.23
C GLY A 200 -15.66 7.76 26.49
N GLY A 201 -14.37 8.13 26.60
CA GLY A 201 -13.47 7.77 27.69
C GLY A 201 -12.60 6.56 27.34
N LEU A 202 -11.35 6.58 27.79
CA LEU A 202 -10.40 5.49 27.61
C LEU A 202 -10.18 4.77 28.94
N ASN A 203 -10.17 3.45 28.90
CA ASN A 203 -9.73 2.59 30.00
C ASN A 203 -8.24 2.25 29.85
N ASP A 204 -7.59 1.93 30.98
CA ASP A 204 -6.23 1.40 30.94
C ASP A 204 -6.20 0.05 30.20
N LEU A 205 -5.12 -0.19 29.47
CA LEU A 205 -5.00 -1.32 28.54
C LEU A 205 -4.20 -2.45 29.19
N SER A 206 -4.76 -3.66 29.25
CA SER A 206 -4.02 -4.87 29.60
C SER A 206 -3.02 -5.22 28.49
N ILE A 207 -1.71 -5.19 28.83
CA ILE A 207 -0.61 -5.30 27.87
C ILE A 207 0.28 -6.52 28.05
N SER A 208 -0.14 -7.51 28.86
CA SER A 208 0.56 -8.79 28.97
C SER A 208 -0.40 -9.97 29.10
N ARG A 209 0.09 -11.16 28.86
CA ARG A 209 -0.65 -12.43 28.94
C ARG A 209 0.18 -13.47 29.66
N THR A 210 -0.50 -14.38 30.40
CA THR A 210 0.10 -15.53 31.08
C THR A 210 -0.48 -16.86 30.61
N THR A 211 -1.52 -16.85 29.79
CA THR A 211 -2.25 -18.04 29.31
C THR A 211 -1.55 -18.78 28.18
N PHE A 212 -0.54 -18.18 27.57
CA PHE A 212 0.32 -18.76 26.52
C PHE A 212 1.72 -18.16 26.62
N ASP A 213 2.70 -18.78 25.99
CA ASP A 213 4.13 -18.42 26.04
C ASP A 213 4.74 -18.00 24.70
N TRP A 214 3.96 -18.08 23.62
CA TRP A 214 4.41 -17.66 22.29
C TRP A 214 4.26 -16.15 22.10
N GLY A 215 5.29 -15.40 22.47
CA GLY A 215 5.34 -13.94 22.43
C GLY A 215 6.68 -13.40 22.91
N VAL A 216 6.81 -12.07 22.93
CA VAL A 216 7.99 -11.40 23.49
C VAL A 216 7.90 -11.43 25.02
N PRO A 217 8.89 -12.00 25.75
CA PRO A 217 8.87 -12.02 27.21
C PRO A 217 8.91 -10.62 27.81
N VAL A 218 8.10 -10.38 28.85
CA VAL A 218 8.14 -9.13 29.61
C VAL A 218 9.46 -9.02 30.38
N PRO A 219 10.17 -7.90 30.27
CA PRO A 219 11.43 -7.71 31.00
C PRO A 219 11.28 -7.90 32.51
N GLY A 220 12.08 -8.79 33.09
CA GLY A 220 12.07 -9.04 34.53
C GLY A 220 10.92 -9.92 35.05
N ASN A 221 10.04 -10.41 34.17
CA ASN A 221 8.96 -11.31 34.57
C ASN A 221 8.61 -12.31 33.45
N ASP A 222 9.37 -13.39 33.35
CA ASP A 222 9.24 -14.43 32.30
C ASP A 222 7.91 -15.21 32.33
N LYS A 223 7.06 -14.99 33.33
CA LYS A 223 5.71 -15.56 33.37
C LYS A 223 4.75 -14.88 32.39
N HIS A 224 5.10 -13.67 31.98
CA HIS A 224 4.29 -12.86 31.08
C HIS A 224 4.95 -12.73 29.70
N VAL A 225 4.14 -12.81 28.66
CA VAL A 225 4.49 -12.33 27.32
C VAL A 225 3.75 -11.03 27.03
N MET A 226 4.33 -10.18 26.19
CA MET A 226 3.72 -8.91 25.81
C MET A 226 2.43 -9.16 25.03
N TYR A 227 1.45 -8.29 25.23
CA TYR A 227 0.27 -8.21 24.40
C TYR A 227 0.67 -7.93 22.95
N VAL A 228 0.02 -8.63 22.02
CA VAL A 228 0.37 -8.64 20.60
C VAL A 228 0.52 -7.24 20.00
N TRP A 229 -0.26 -6.25 20.45
CA TRP A 229 -0.18 -4.90 19.90
C TRP A 229 0.99 -4.06 20.46
N VAL A 230 1.50 -4.32 21.65
CA VAL A 230 2.77 -3.72 22.10
C VAL A 230 3.93 -4.26 21.26
N ASP A 231 3.91 -5.56 21.06
CA ASP A 231 4.85 -6.29 20.22
C ASP A 231 4.74 -5.81 18.75
N ALA A 232 3.59 -6.01 18.12
CA ALA A 232 3.38 -5.73 16.71
C ALA A 232 3.70 -4.27 16.34
N LEU A 233 3.20 -3.28 17.08
CA LEU A 233 3.41 -1.86 16.76
C LEU A 233 4.89 -1.43 16.83
N THR A 234 5.67 -2.08 17.68
CA THR A 234 7.12 -1.79 17.80
C THR A 234 7.90 -2.13 16.54
N ASN A 235 7.35 -2.94 15.62
CA ASN A 235 8.03 -3.29 14.36
C ASN A 235 8.48 -2.05 13.58
N TYR A 236 7.72 -0.96 13.62
CA TYR A 236 8.01 0.28 12.91
C TYR A 236 9.30 0.95 13.38
N LEU A 237 9.62 0.83 14.65
CA LEU A 237 10.89 1.28 15.25
C LEU A 237 12.02 0.29 14.98
N THR A 238 11.74 -1.02 15.10
CA THR A 238 12.71 -2.07 14.79
C THR A 238 13.24 -1.92 13.36
N GLY A 239 12.35 -1.59 12.42
CA GLY A 239 12.69 -1.39 11.00
C GLY A 239 13.72 -0.31 10.73
N VAL A 240 13.97 0.59 11.67
CA VAL A 240 14.96 1.66 11.60
C VAL A 240 16.06 1.54 12.67
N GLY A 241 16.16 0.36 13.32
CA GLY A 241 17.29 0.04 14.20
C GLY A 241 17.14 0.44 15.66
N TYR A 242 15.91 0.79 16.11
CA TYR A 242 15.65 0.99 17.54
C TYR A 242 16.02 -0.27 18.35
N PRO A 243 16.59 -0.18 19.56
CA PRO A 243 16.64 0.99 20.45
C PRO A 243 17.84 1.94 20.27
N ASP A 244 18.74 1.70 19.32
CA ASP A 244 19.82 2.63 19.04
C ASP A 244 19.26 3.83 18.22
N THR A 245 18.92 4.92 18.94
CA THR A 245 18.36 6.13 18.33
C THR A 245 19.40 7.01 17.66
N ASP A 246 20.70 6.72 17.83
CA ASP A 246 21.81 7.44 17.22
C ASP A 246 22.28 6.80 15.91
N ASN A 247 21.76 5.60 15.57
CA ASN A 247 22.10 4.93 14.32
C ASN A 247 21.59 5.70 13.08
N GLU A 248 22.25 5.48 11.96
CA GLU A 248 21.97 6.20 10.71
C GLU A 248 20.52 6.01 10.20
N LEU A 249 19.96 4.79 10.33
CA LEU A 249 18.60 4.51 9.86
C LEU A 249 17.56 5.25 10.69
N PHE A 250 17.72 5.24 12.02
CA PHE A 250 16.78 5.90 12.92
C PHE A 250 16.81 7.42 12.71
N THR A 251 18.00 8.01 12.75
CA THR A 251 18.18 9.46 12.60
C THR A 251 17.74 9.99 11.24
N LYS A 252 17.82 9.15 10.19
CA LYS A 252 17.45 9.51 8.84
C LYS A 252 15.96 9.33 8.56
N TYR A 253 15.35 8.23 9.01
CA TYR A 253 14.00 7.84 8.58
C TYR A 253 12.93 7.97 9.66
N TRP A 254 13.27 8.01 10.96
CA TRP A 254 12.27 8.25 11.98
C TRP A 254 12.11 9.76 12.23
N PRO A 255 10.87 10.31 12.34
CA PRO A 255 9.59 9.60 12.35
C PRO A 255 9.13 9.16 10.95
N ALA A 256 8.38 8.04 10.90
CA ALA A 256 7.79 7.55 9.67
C ALA A 256 6.85 8.60 9.04
N ASP A 257 6.92 8.73 7.71
CA ASP A 257 6.04 9.65 6.96
C ASP A 257 4.62 9.11 6.85
N LEU A 258 4.49 7.78 6.68
CA LEU A 258 3.18 7.15 6.50
C LEU A 258 3.15 5.72 7.05
N HIS A 259 2.19 5.44 7.92
CA HIS A 259 1.70 4.10 8.20
C HIS A 259 0.44 3.86 7.36
N LEU A 260 0.53 2.98 6.36
CA LEU A 260 -0.59 2.58 5.51
C LEU A 260 -1.15 1.27 6.04
N ILE A 261 -2.40 1.26 6.48
CA ILE A 261 -2.99 0.15 7.22
C ILE A 261 -4.45 -0.12 6.82
N GLY A 262 -4.97 -1.30 7.12
CA GLY A 262 -6.39 -1.59 7.03
C GLY A 262 -7.23 -0.79 8.05
N LYS A 263 -8.43 -0.41 7.67
CA LYS A 263 -9.34 0.39 8.53
C LYS A 263 -9.68 -0.27 9.87
N ASP A 264 -9.66 -1.59 9.93
CA ASP A 264 -9.99 -2.40 11.11
C ASP A 264 -8.97 -2.28 12.24
N ILE A 265 -7.75 -1.87 11.91
CA ILE A 265 -6.66 -1.69 12.88
C ILE A 265 -6.29 -0.22 13.12
N THR A 266 -7.15 0.71 12.68
CA THR A 266 -6.92 2.15 12.86
C THR A 266 -6.83 2.56 14.33
N ARG A 267 -7.63 1.94 15.23
CA ARG A 267 -7.57 2.23 16.66
C ARG A 267 -6.22 1.91 17.26
N PHE A 268 -5.62 0.78 16.91
CA PHE A 268 -4.32 0.37 17.43
C PHE A 268 -3.22 1.35 17.00
N HIS A 269 -3.23 1.77 15.76
CA HIS A 269 -2.23 2.69 15.19
C HIS A 269 -2.42 4.15 15.55
N SER A 270 -3.65 4.55 15.87
CA SER A 270 -3.96 5.96 16.13
C SER A 270 -4.31 6.28 17.58
N ILE A 271 -4.53 5.27 18.43
CA ILE A 271 -4.75 5.44 19.87
C ILE A 271 -3.60 4.84 20.66
N TYR A 272 -3.35 3.52 20.52
CA TYR A 272 -2.34 2.83 21.33
C TYR A 272 -0.93 3.26 20.94
N TRP A 273 -0.63 3.25 19.66
CA TRP A 273 0.70 3.59 19.17
C TRP A 273 1.18 5.00 19.55
N PRO A 274 0.41 6.08 19.37
CA PRO A 274 0.80 7.38 19.86
C PRO A 274 1.00 7.42 21.38
N ALA A 275 0.15 6.75 22.15
CA ALA A 275 0.27 6.71 23.61
C ALA A 275 1.55 5.98 24.05
N PHE A 276 1.89 4.85 23.43
CA PHE A 276 3.14 4.13 23.70
C PHE A 276 4.37 4.97 23.35
N LEU A 277 4.36 5.62 22.21
CA LEU A 277 5.46 6.48 21.76
C LEU A 277 5.66 7.67 22.70
N TRP A 278 4.59 8.36 23.09
CA TRP A 278 4.68 9.45 24.05
C TRP A 278 5.21 8.98 25.42
N SER A 279 4.74 7.84 25.88
CA SER A 279 5.22 7.24 27.13
C SER A 279 6.70 6.88 27.05
N ALA A 280 7.15 6.39 25.90
CA ALA A 280 8.55 6.04 25.67
C ALA A 280 9.44 7.26 25.32
N GLY A 281 8.88 8.47 25.19
CA GLY A 281 9.61 9.68 24.81
C GLY A 281 10.10 9.67 23.37
N ILE A 282 9.34 9.04 22.44
CA ILE A 282 9.65 8.88 21.02
C ILE A 282 8.67 9.75 20.21
N GLU A 283 9.18 10.36 19.15
CA GLU A 283 8.38 11.17 18.22
C GLU A 283 7.35 10.32 17.47
N LEU A 284 6.17 10.93 17.17
CA LEU A 284 5.08 10.24 16.46
C LEU A 284 5.34 10.16 14.95
N PRO A 285 4.81 9.13 14.25
CA PRO A 285 4.71 9.13 12.79
C PRO A 285 3.91 10.36 12.33
N LYS A 286 4.17 10.80 11.09
CA LYS A 286 3.53 12.01 10.55
C LYS A 286 2.08 11.77 10.12
N ARG A 287 1.76 10.56 9.63
CA ARG A 287 0.42 10.19 9.17
C ARG A 287 0.11 8.71 9.34
N VAL A 288 -1.16 8.43 9.66
CA VAL A 288 -1.77 7.09 9.58
C VAL A 288 -2.89 7.14 8.56
N PHE A 289 -2.85 6.27 7.56
CA PHE A 289 -3.89 6.14 6.55
C PHE A 289 -4.57 4.78 6.65
N GLY A 290 -5.86 4.77 6.98
CA GLY A 290 -6.68 3.56 7.07
C GLY A 290 -7.45 3.30 5.77
N HIS A 291 -6.98 2.38 4.92
CA HIS A 291 -7.70 2.01 3.69
C HIS A 291 -8.90 1.10 3.97
N GLY A 292 -9.87 1.09 3.05
CA GLY A 292 -11.05 0.23 3.12
C GLY A 292 -10.77 -1.23 2.76
N PHE A 293 -11.78 -2.08 2.93
CA PHE A 293 -11.68 -3.48 2.53
C PHE A 293 -11.85 -3.66 1.03
N LEU A 294 -11.21 -4.67 0.50
CA LEU A 294 -11.50 -5.17 -0.84
C LEU A 294 -12.50 -6.33 -0.71
N LEU A 295 -13.71 -6.08 -1.22
CA LEU A 295 -14.81 -7.04 -1.24
C LEU A 295 -14.72 -7.89 -2.53
N VAL A 296 -15.26 -9.09 -2.50
CA VAL A 296 -15.39 -9.94 -3.69
C VAL A 296 -16.86 -10.04 -4.05
N ASN A 297 -17.25 -9.52 -5.21
CA ASN A 297 -18.65 -9.40 -5.63
C ASN A 297 -19.55 -8.71 -4.57
N GLY A 298 -19.01 -7.70 -3.88
CA GLY A 298 -19.72 -6.94 -2.85
C GLY A 298 -19.76 -7.60 -1.47
N GLU A 299 -19.15 -8.77 -1.28
CA GLU A 299 -19.11 -9.49 -0.01
C GLU A 299 -17.70 -9.53 0.59
N LYS A 300 -17.61 -9.48 1.92
CA LYS A 300 -16.34 -9.63 2.64
C LYS A 300 -15.75 -11.02 2.39
N MET A 301 -14.46 -11.10 2.10
CA MET A 301 -13.76 -12.37 1.95
C MET A 301 -13.80 -13.19 3.24
N SER A 302 -14.15 -14.46 3.13
CA SER A 302 -14.17 -15.41 4.23
C SER A 302 -13.85 -16.81 3.74
N LYS A 303 -13.03 -17.55 4.51
CA LYS A 303 -12.75 -18.96 4.23
C LYS A 303 -14.02 -19.83 4.29
N SER A 304 -14.98 -19.49 5.15
CA SER A 304 -16.26 -20.20 5.28
C SER A 304 -17.18 -19.98 4.08
N VAL A 305 -17.10 -18.83 3.42
CA VAL A 305 -17.85 -18.51 2.19
C VAL A 305 -17.16 -19.06 0.95
N GLY A 306 -15.85 -19.33 1.02
CA GLY A 306 -15.07 -19.86 -0.11
C GLY A 306 -14.77 -18.81 -1.21
N ASN A 307 -14.92 -17.51 -0.91
CA ASN A 307 -14.71 -16.40 -1.84
C ASN A 307 -13.33 -15.72 -1.69
N VAL A 308 -12.37 -16.41 -1.08
CA VAL A 308 -11.00 -15.90 -0.92
C VAL A 308 -10.27 -15.96 -2.26
N VAL A 309 -9.77 -14.83 -2.72
CA VAL A 309 -9.04 -14.70 -4.00
C VAL A 309 -7.54 -14.74 -3.73
N ASP A 310 -6.86 -15.70 -4.38
CA ASP A 310 -5.41 -15.84 -4.34
C ASP A 310 -4.76 -14.86 -5.33
N PRO A 311 -3.86 -13.96 -4.88
CA PRO A 311 -3.18 -13.02 -5.76
C PRO A 311 -2.36 -13.68 -6.88
N ALA A 312 -1.77 -14.84 -6.65
CA ALA A 312 -0.99 -15.55 -7.66
C ALA A 312 -1.86 -15.96 -8.85
N ASN A 313 -3.07 -16.45 -8.59
CA ASN A 313 -4.01 -16.83 -9.64
C ASN A 313 -4.42 -15.62 -10.50
N LEU A 314 -4.54 -14.43 -9.89
CA LEU A 314 -4.85 -13.21 -10.64
C LEU A 314 -3.68 -12.77 -11.52
N VAL A 315 -2.47 -12.84 -11.00
CA VAL A 315 -1.26 -12.50 -11.78
C VAL A 315 -1.08 -13.46 -12.94
N ASP A 316 -1.31 -14.74 -12.73
CA ASP A 316 -1.24 -15.78 -13.78
C ASP A 316 -2.30 -15.56 -14.88
N ALA A 317 -3.52 -15.17 -14.49
CA ALA A 317 -4.63 -14.96 -15.42
C ALA A 317 -4.53 -13.65 -16.19
N PHE A 318 -4.10 -12.56 -15.57
CA PHE A 318 -4.23 -11.20 -16.10
C PHE A 318 -2.89 -10.47 -16.31
N GLY A 319 -1.81 -10.98 -15.73
CA GLY A 319 -0.52 -10.30 -15.68
C GLY A 319 -0.41 -9.32 -14.51
N LEU A 320 0.80 -9.19 -13.97
CA LEU A 320 1.05 -8.41 -12.74
C LEU A 320 0.65 -6.94 -12.88
N ASP A 321 1.11 -6.26 -13.92
CA ASP A 321 0.85 -4.83 -14.08
C ASP A 321 -0.63 -4.51 -14.28
N ALA A 322 -1.38 -5.40 -14.93
CA ALA A 322 -2.82 -5.26 -15.08
C ALA A 322 -3.56 -5.39 -13.73
N VAL A 323 -3.12 -6.31 -12.87
CA VAL A 323 -3.64 -6.45 -11.50
C VAL A 323 -3.32 -5.22 -10.67
N ARG A 324 -2.07 -4.73 -10.70
CA ARG A 324 -1.64 -3.51 -10.00
C ARG A 324 -2.46 -2.30 -10.45
N PHE A 325 -2.60 -2.11 -11.75
CA PHE A 325 -3.41 -1.03 -12.33
C PHE A 325 -4.87 -1.11 -11.89
N PHE A 326 -5.49 -2.30 -12.00
CA PHE A 326 -6.87 -2.51 -11.60
C PHE A 326 -7.11 -2.11 -10.13
N LEU A 327 -6.28 -2.59 -9.21
CA LEU A 327 -6.42 -2.32 -7.78
C LEU A 327 -6.29 -0.83 -7.45
N MET A 328 -5.44 -0.10 -8.16
CA MET A 328 -5.24 1.34 -7.93
C MET A 328 -6.27 2.21 -8.68
N ARG A 329 -6.89 1.71 -9.72
CA ARG A 329 -7.83 2.46 -10.56
C ARG A 329 -9.30 2.24 -10.19
N GLU A 330 -9.68 1.00 -9.90
CA GLU A 330 -11.08 0.63 -9.66
C GLU A 330 -11.59 1.12 -8.31
N VAL A 331 -10.75 1.09 -7.29
CA VAL A 331 -11.15 1.39 -5.92
C VAL A 331 -10.82 2.84 -5.57
N SER A 332 -11.79 3.59 -5.04
CA SER A 332 -11.52 4.86 -4.36
C SER A 332 -10.74 4.57 -3.09
N PHE A 333 -9.41 4.72 -3.13
CA PHE A 333 -8.53 4.36 -2.02
C PHE A 333 -8.94 5.09 -0.73
N GLY A 334 -9.10 4.35 0.37
CA GLY A 334 -9.70 4.84 1.62
C GLY A 334 -11.16 4.41 1.85
N GLN A 335 -11.87 4.01 0.78
CA GLN A 335 -13.22 3.43 0.85
C GLN A 335 -13.16 1.93 0.58
N ASP A 336 -14.24 1.21 0.94
CA ASP A 336 -14.38 -0.18 0.53
C ASP A 336 -14.54 -0.26 -0.99
N GLY A 337 -13.85 -1.21 -1.60
CA GLY A 337 -13.94 -1.48 -3.03
C GLY A 337 -14.39 -2.90 -3.31
N SER A 338 -14.76 -3.19 -4.54
CA SER A 338 -15.17 -4.54 -4.94
C SER A 338 -14.34 -5.04 -6.11
N TYR A 339 -13.91 -6.28 -6.02
CA TYR A 339 -13.32 -7.04 -7.10
C TYR A 339 -14.37 -7.94 -7.75
N SER A 340 -14.37 -7.98 -9.07
CA SER A 340 -14.98 -9.04 -9.85
C SER A 340 -14.12 -9.33 -11.09
N GLU A 341 -14.21 -10.56 -11.61
CA GLU A 341 -13.48 -10.92 -12.82
C GLU A 341 -13.91 -10.07 -14.02
N GLU A 342 -15.20 -9.74 -14.12
CA GLU A 342 -15.72 -8.86 -15.15
C GLU A 342 -15.11 -7.46 -15.07
N SER A 343 -15.00 -6.88 -13.87
CA SER A 343 -14.46 -5.52 -13.70
C SER A 343 -12.99 -5.43 -14.09
N ILE A 344 -12.15 -6.42 -13.75
CA ILE A 344 -10.74 -6.41 -14.16
C ILE A 344 -10.58 -6.60 -15.67
N ILE A 345 -11.36 -7.49 -16.30
CA ILE A 345 -11.36 -7.67 -17.76
C ILE A 345 -11.77 -6.38 -18.48
N ASN A 346 -12.81 -5.70 -17.98
CA ASN A 346 -13.24 -4.42 -18.54
C ASN A 346 -12.14 -3.36 -18.47
N ARG A 347 -11.43 -3.24 -17.34
CA ARG A 347 -10.31 -2.29 -17.19
C ARG A 347 -9.16 -2.62 -18.13
N ILE A 348 -8.77 -3.90 -18.23
CA ILE A 348 -7.71 -4.34 -19.14
C ILE A 348 -8.07 -3.97 -20.58
N ASN A 349 -9.28 -4.29 -21.02
CA ASN A 349 -9.67 -4.09 -22.41
C ASN A 349 -9.94 -2.63 -22.74
N SER A 350 -10.62 -1.87 -21.87
CA SER A 350 -10.98 -0.48 -22.14
C SER A 350 -9.81 0.47 -21.93
N ASP A 351 -9.18 0.40 -20.76
CA ASP A 351 -8.20 1.39 -20.34
C ASP A 351 -6.80 1.05 -20.86
N LEU A 352 -6.36 -0.20 -20.71
CA LEU A 352 -5.01 -0.59 -21.10
C LEU A 352 -4.91 -0.91 -22.58
N ALA A 353 -5.71 -1.85 -23.10
CA ALA A 353 -5.58 -2.30 -24.49
C ALA A 353 -6.12 -1.28 -25.50
N ASN A 354 -7.37 -0.84 -25.33
CA ASN A 354 -8.03 0.01 -26.32
C ASN A 354 -7.64 1.49 -26.22
N ASN A 355 -7.18 1.97 -25.06
CA ASN A 355 -6.77 3.37 -24.90
C ASN A 355 -5.24 3.49 -25.04
N LEU A 356 -4.47 3.30 -23.97
CA LEU A 356 -3.01 3.48 -23.97
C LEU A 356 -2.29 2.55 -24.96
N GLY A 357 -2.63 1.25 -24.93
CA GLY A 357 -1.98 0.24 -25.77
C GLY A 357 -2.21 0.48 -27.26
N ASN A 358 -3.44 0.77 -27.67
CA ASN A 358 -3.78 1.04 -29.06
C ASN A 358 -3.15 2.34 -29.56
N LEU A 359 -3.17 3.41 -28.77
CA LEU A 359 -2.53 4.69 -29.12
C LEU A 359 -1.02 4.51 -29.35
N ALA A 360 -0.33 3.89 -28.41
CA ALA A 360 1.11 3.62 -28.51
C ALA A 360 1.42 2.72 -29.71
N GLN A 361 0.70 1.62 -29.89
CA GLN A 361 0.94 0.67 -30.98
C GLN A 361 0.72 1.31 -32.36
N ARG A 362 -0.35 2.09 -32.53
CA ARG A 362 -0.67 2.74 -33.81
C ARG A 362 0.36 3.81 -34.15
N SER A 363 0.70 4.69 -33.21
CA SER A 363 1.67 5.77 -33.42
C SER A 363 3.07 5.22 -33.71
N LEU A 364 3.58 4.27 -32.91
CA LEU A 364 4.88 3.62 -33.13
C LEU A 364 4.93 2.84 -34.46
N SER A 365 3.84 2.15 -34.82
CA SER A 365 3.78 1.44 -36.14
C SER A 365 3.82 2.39 -37.31
N MET A 366 3.19 3.57 -37.20
CA MET A 366 3.26 4.60 -38.25
C MET A 366 4.66 5.19 -38.35
N VAL A 367 5.33 5.45 -37.22
CA VAL A 367 6.72 5.94 -37.19
C VAL A 367 7.66 4.91 -37.83
N ALA A 368 7.56 3.65 -37.47
CA ALA A 368 8.39 2.59 -38.06
C ALA A 368 8.23 2.49 -39.59
N LYS A 369 7.00 2.65 -40.09
CA LYS A 369 6.71 2.53 -41.52
C LYS A 369 7.02 3.77 -42.35
N ASN A 370 6.94 4.97 -41.74
CA ASN A 370 6.92 6.23 -42.49
C ASN A 370 8.03 7.22 -42.13
N CYS A 371 8.67 7.03 -40.98
CA CYS A 371 9.69 7.94 -40.43
C CYS A 371 11.06 7.23 -40.28
N GLY A 372 11.31 6.17 -41.03
CA GLY A 372 12.57 5.42 -40.97
C GLY A 372 12.85 4.73 -39.63
N GLY A 373 11.84 4.52 -38.78
CA GLY A 373 12.01 3.90 -37.47
C GLY A 373 12.70 4.78 -36.45
N ALA A 374 12.67 6.10 -36.63
CA ALA A 374 13.23 7.07 -35.70
C ALA A 374 12.16 8.09 -35.25
N VAL A 375 12.38 8.74 -34.09
CA VAL A 375 11.55 9.85 -33.63
C VAL A 375 11.47 10.90 -34.75
N PRO A 376 10.25 11.24 -35.27
CA PRO A 376 10.13 12.12 -36.40
C PRO A 376 10.52 13.56 -36.08
N GLU A 377 11.10 14.25 -37.08
CA GLU A 377 11.24 15.70 -37.04
C GLU A 377 9.85 16.33 -37.09
N HIS A 378 9.63 17.38 -36.33
CA HIS A 378 8.37 18.11 -36.33
C HIS A 378 8.52 19.51 -36.96
N GLY A 379 7.46 19.97 -37.59
CA GLY A 379 7.32 21.36 -38.02
C GLY A 379 6.83 22.27 -36.89
N GLU A 380 6.25 23.42 -37.25
CA GLU A 380 5.61 24.31 -36.28
C GLU A 380 4.38 23.66 -35.67
N PHE A 381 4.24 23.81 -34.34
CA PHE A 381 3.07 23.31 -33.63
C PHE A 381 1.86 24.20 -33.87
N THR A 382 0.74 23.59 -34.21
CA THR A 382 -0.58 24.25 -34.25
C THR A 382 -1.12 24.48 -32.84
N GLU A 383 -2.24 25.15 -32.71
CA GLU A 383 -2.96 25.32 -31.44
C GLU A 383 -3.37 23.98 -30.84
N ALA A 384 -3.86 23.05 -31.68
CA ALA A 384 -4.24 21.70 -31.25
C ALA A 384 -3.04 20.90 -30.70
N ASP A 385 -1.87 21.01 -31.33
CA ASP A 385 -0.65 20.35 -30.88
C ASP A 385 -0.21 20.87 -29.51
N ARG A 386 -0.17 22.19 -29.38
CA ARG A 386 0.22 22.85 -28.10
C ARG A 386 -0.74 22.48 -26.99
N LYS A 387 -2.06 22.48 -27.24
CA LYS A 387 -3.06 22.08 -26.25
C LYS A 387 -2.75 20.72 -25.65
N ILE A 388 -2.54 19.70 -26.47
CA ILE A 388 -2.28 18.33 -25.99
C ILE A 388 -0.94 18.21 -25.27
N LEU A 389 0.11 18.88 -25.77
CA LEU A 389 1.42 18.90 -25.12
C LEU A 389 1.37 19.61 -23.76
N ASP A 390 0.64 20.73 -23.66
CA ASP A 390 0.48 21.50 -22.42
C ASP A 390 -0.36 20.70 -21.40
N GLU A 391 -1.41 20.02 -21.82
CA GLU A 391 -2.21 19.14 -20.95
C GLU A 391 -1.36 18.01 -20.36
N ALA A 392 -0.51 17.37 -21.16
CA ALA A 392 0.40 16.34 -20.69
C ALA A 392 1.45 16.90 -19.72
N ALA A 393 2.07 18.05 -20.05
CA ALA A 393 3.07 18.71 -19.22
C ALA A 393 2.49 19.18 -17.87
N ALA A 394 1.21 19.53 -17.84
CA ALA A 394 0.52 19.96 -16.62
C ALA A 394 0.11 18.80 -15.68
N LEU A 395 0.28 17.53 -16.07
CA LEU A 395 -0.16 16.38 -15.26
C LEU A 395 0.64 16.19 -13.97
N TYR A 396 1.92 16.50 -13.96
CA TYR A 396 2.82 16.09 -12.88
C TYR A 396 2.39 16.62 -11.50
N GLU A 397 2.18 17.94 -11.37
CA GLU A 397 1.86 18.54 -10.08
C GLU A 397 0.53 18.04 -9.48
N PRO A 398 -0.61 17.99 -10.24
CA PRO A 398 -1.84 17.44 -9.68
C PRO A 398 -1.77 15.93 -9.42
N VAL A 399 -1.04 15.16 -10.22
CA VAL A 399 -0.79 13.74 -9.96
C VAL A 399 0.02 13.57 -8.68
N ARG A 400 1.07 14.37 -8.48
CA ARG A 400 1.88 14.37 -7.27
C ARG A 400 1.05 14.68 -6.03
N ALA A 401 0.19 15.70 -6.10
CA ALA A 401 -0.72 16.06 -5.01
C ALA A 401 -1.69 14.91 -4.68
N ASP A 402 -2.26 14.26 -5.69
CA ASP A 402 -3.14 13.11 -5.49
C ASP A 402 -2.41 11.91 -4.85
N PHE A 403 -1.14 11.67 -5.21
CA PHE A 403 -0.31 10.65 -4.56
C PHE A 403 0.01 11.00 -3.11
N ASP A 404 0.27 12.27 -2.81
CA ASP A 404 0.51 12.75 -1.44
C ASP A 404 -0.72 12.61 -0.53
N GLU A 405 -1.92 12.61 -1.12
CA GLU A 405 -3.19 12.34 -0.45
C GLU A 405 -3.61 10.85 -0.48
N GLN A 406 -2.79 9.96 -1.05
CA GLN A 406 -3.09 8.55 -1.30
C GLN A 406 -4.35 8.35 -2.19
N ALA A 407 -4.69 9.31 -3.02
CA ALA A 407 -5.82 9.28 -3.93
C ALA A 407 -5.42 8.72 -5.32
N PHE A 408 -4.87 7.49 -5.35
CA PHE A 408 -4.32 6.85 -6.55
C PHE A 408 -5.31 6.81 -7.72
N HIS A 409 -6.57 6.51 -7.45
CA HIS A 409 -7.63 6.48 -8.46
C HIS A 409 -7.82 7.84 -9.16
N ARG A 410 -7.73 8.97 -8.41
CA ARG A 410 -7.83 10.33 -9.00
C ARG A 410 -6.62 10.64 -9.87
N ALA A 411 -5.42 10.31 -9.41
CA ALA A 411 -4.21 10.46 -10.20
C ALA A 411 -4.31 9.73 -11.54
N LEU A 412 -4.74 8.47 -11.52
CA LEU A 412 -4.95 7.68 -12.72
C LEU A 412 -6.07 8.25 -13.61
N GLU A 413 -7.15 8.75 -13.02
CA GLU A 413 -8.23 9.39 -13.79
C GLU A 413 -7.75 10.61 -14.57
N ARG A 414 -6.91 11.48 -13.95
CA ARG A 414 -6.29 12.61 -14.65
C ARG A 414 -5.46 12.17 -15.84
N ILE A 415 -4.62 11.15 -15.65
CA ILE A 415 -3.78 10.60 -16.73
C ILE A 415 -4.66 10.05 -17.86
N TRP A 416 -5.73 9.31 -17.53
CA TRP A 416 -6.64 8.75 -18.53
C TRP A 416 -7.47 9.80 -19.27
N THR A 417 -7.77 10.94 -18.64
CA THR A 417 -8.38 12.10 -19.32
C THR A 417 -7.47 12.62 -20.44
N VAL A 418 -6.20 12.87 -20.14
CA VAL A 418 -5.23 13.32 -21.16
C VAL A 418 -5.02 12.27 -22.27
N LEU A 419 -5.03 10.97 -21.91
CA LEU A 419 -4.96 9.90 -22.90
C LEU A 419 -6.19 9.87 -23.81
N ALA A 420 -7.39 10.11 -23.29
CA ALA A 420 -8.62 10.18 -24.09
C ALA A 420 -8.57 11.37 -25.06
N ASP A 421 -8.14 12.55 -24.58
CA ASP A 421 -7.96 13.74 -25.41
C ASP A 421 -6.89 13.53 -26.50
N THR A 422 -5.81 12.82 -26.15
CA THR A 422 -4.75 12.46 -27.12
C THR A 422 -5.26 11.47 -28.18
N ASN A 423 -6.09 10.51 -27.83
CA ASN A 423 -6.73 9.61 -28.78
C ASN A 423 -7.68 10.36 -29.73
N ALA A 424 -8.47 11.32 -29.20
CA ALA A 424 -9.33 12.18 -30.00
C ALA A 424 -8.49 13.04 -30.97
N TYR A 425 -7.45 13.70 -30.46
CA TYR A 425 -6.49 14.47 -31.28
C TYR A 425 -5.91 13.61 -32.40
N PHE A 426 -5.40 12.41 -32.09
CA PHE A 426 -4.81 11.50 -33.10
C PHE A 426 -5.81 11.09 -34.17
N ALA A 427 -7.07 10.88 -33.78
CA ALA A 427 -8.15 10.56 -34.73
C ALA A 427 -8.53 11.76 -35.60
N GLU A 428 -8.65 12.97 -35.02
CA GLU A 428 -9.00 14.20 -35.73
C GLU A 428 -7.92 14.66 -36.71
N GLN A 429 -6.65 14.48 -36.35
CA GLN A 429 -5.52 14.85 -37.22
C GLN A 429 -5.28 13.86 -38.36
N GLU A 430 -5.85 12.67 -38.30
CA GLU A 430 -5.79 11.64 -39.38
C GLU A 430 -4.41 11.46 -40.00
N PRO A 431 -3.35 11.12 -39.25
CA PRO A 431 -1.98 11.04 -39.83
C PRO A 431 -1.86 10.07 -41.00
N TRP A 432 -2.72 9.06 -41.11
CA TRP A 432 -2.83 8.17 -42.25
C TRP A 432 -3.34 8.88 -43.50
N THR A 433 -4.25 9.85 -43.36
CA THR A 433 -4.77 10.68 -44.48
C THR A 433 -3.72 11.70 -44.90
N LEU A 434 -3.04 12.36 -43.94
CA LEU A 434 -1.91 13.26 -44.21
C LEU A 434 -0.83 12.55 -45.05
N ARG A 435 -0.48 11.32 -44.67
CA ARG A 435 0.45 10.50 -45.46
C ARG A 435 -0.02 10.29 -46.88
N LYS A 436 -1.29 9.90 -47.06
CA LYS A 436 -1.89 9.64 -48.38
C LYS A 436 -1.86 10.88 -49.27
N ASN A 437 -2.02 12.05 -48.68
CA ASN A 437 -2.02 13.34 -49.36
C ASN A 437 -0.61 13.87 -49.65
N GLY A 438 0.46 13.25 -49.09
CA GLY A 438 1.84 13.73 -49.22
C GLY A 438 2.21 14.84 -48.22
N GLU A 439 1.40 15.06 -47.19
CA GLU A 439 1.60 16.07 -46.13
C GLU A 439 2.50 15.50 -45.03
N PHE A 440 3.73 15.10 -45.37
CA PHE A 440 4.63 14.36 -44.51
C PHE A 440 5.09 15.16 -43.29
N GLU A 441 5.35 16.47 -43.44
CA GLU A 441 5.77 17.32 -42.30
C GLU A 441 4.68 17.39 -41.25
N ARG A 442 3.43 17.59 -41.66
CA ARG A 442 2.29 17.61 -40.71
C ARG A 442 2.08 16.25 -40.06
N MET A 443 2.15 15.16 -40.85
CA MET A 443 2.08 13.80 -40.34
C MET A 443 3.16 13.56 -39.24
N ASN A 444 4.40 13.94 -39.55
CA ASN A 444 5.53 13.78 -38.63
C ASN A 444 5.30 14.57 -37.32
N THR A 445 4.77 15.79 -37.43
CA THR A 445 4.44 16.61 -36.25
C THR A 445 3.37 15.94 -35.38
N VAL A 446 2.30 15.42 -35.99
CA VAL A 446 1.24 14.70 -35.26
C VAL A 446 1.79 13.46 -34.55
N LEU A 447 2.64 12.69 -35.23
CA LEU A 447 3.28 11.50 -34.65
C LEU A 447 4.22 11.88 -33.51
N TYR A 448 5.04 12.94 -33.66
CA TYR A 448 5.92 13.43 -32.61
C TYR A 448 5.14 13.83 -31.36
N VAL A 449 4.09 14.66 -31.52
CA VAL A 449 3.22 15.10 -30.42
C VAL A 449 2.62 13.91 -29.67
N THR A 450 2.10 12.93 -30.42
CA THR A 450 1.51 11.72 -29.82
C THR A 450 2.54 10.91 -29.04
N LEU A 451 3.75 10.67 -29.61
CA LEU A 451 4.80 9.95 -28.90
C LEU A 451 5.28 10.68 -27.65
N GLU A 452 5.38 12.02 -27.71
CA GLU A 452 5.80 12.83 -26.55
C GLU A 452 4.78 12.74 -25.40
N VAL A 453 3.48 12.81 -25.69
CA VAL A 453 2.44 12.61 -24.68
C VAL A 453 2.51 11.20 -24.08
N VAL A 454 2.64 10.17 -24.93
CA VAL A 454 2.78 8.77 -24.45
C VAL A 454 4.01 8.60 -23.57
N ARG A 455 5.14 9.28 -23.88
CA ARG A 455 6.34 9.29 -23.03
C ARG A 455 6.05 9.86 -21.65
N GLN A 456 5.45 11.05 -21.57
CA GLN A 456 5.14 11.70 -20.29
C GLN A 456 4.19 10.86 -19.44
N VAL A 457 3.14 10.31 -20.05
CA VAL A 457 2.20 9.39 -19.41
C VAL A 457 2.91 8.11 -18.93
N ALA A 458 3.77 7.52 -19.76
CA ALA A 458 4.52 6.32 -19.37
C ALA A 458 5.45 6.58 -18.18
N LEU A 459 6.09 7.77 -18.09
CA LEU A 459 6.89 8.16 -16.95
C LEU A 459 6.06 8.22 -15.67
N LEU A 460 4.87 8.82 -15.71
CA LEU A 460 3.99 8.95 -14.54
C LEU A 460 3.34 7.61 -14.12
N LEU A 461 3.19 6.66 -15.03
CA LEU A 461 2.61 5.35 -14.76
C LEU A 461 3.59 4.30 -14.24
N GLN A 462 4.90 4.57 -14.24
CA GLN A 462 5.94 3.64 -13.74
C GLN A 462 5.67 3.10 -12.33
N PRO A 463 5.18 3.88 -11.36
CA PRO A 463 4.89 3.37 -10.02
C PRO A 463 3.83 2.26 -10.03
N VAL A 464 2.83 2.39 -10.90
CA VAL A 464 1.68 1.49 -10.97
C VAL A 464 1.97 0.25 -11.81
N MET A 465 2.58 0.44 -12.98
CA MET A 465 2.84 -0.62 -13.98
C MET A 465 4.32 -0.65 -14.38
N PRO A 466 5.23 -1.02 -13.46
CA PRO A 466 6.67 -0.87 -13.67
C PRO A 466 7.21 -1.62 -14.89
N ASP A 467 6.77 -2.84 -15.14
CA ASP A 467 7.29 -3.68 -16.22
C ASP A 467 6.77 -3.25 -17.60
N SER A 468 5.48 -2.94 -17.69
CA SER A 468 4.84 -2.50 -18.93
C SER A 468 5.32 -1.13 -19.37
N THR A 469 5.46 -0.20 -18.43
CA THR A 469 5.97 1.14 -18.73
C THR A 469 7.46 1.13 -19.07
N ALA A 470 8.25 0.27 -18.44
CA ALA A 470 9.65 0.08 -18.81
C ALA A 470 9.79 -0.36 -20.29
N LYS A 471 8.96 -1.32 -20.72
CA LYS A 471 8.89 -1.74 -22.13
C LYS A 471 8.46 -0.59 -23.05
N LEU A 472 7.42 0.15 -22.65
CA LEU A 472 6.91 1.27 -23.44
C LEU A 472 7.94 2.39 -23.57
N LEU A 473 8.62 2.77 -22.50
CA LEU A 473 9.70 3.77 -22.54
C LEU A 473 10.88 3.31 -23.41
N THR A 474 11.22 2.02 -23.38
CA THR A 474 12.23 1.46 -24.28
C THR A 474 11.81 1.57 -25.75
N LEU A 475 10.55 1.27 -26.08
CA LEU A 475 10.00 1.43 -27.43
C LEU A 475 9.98 2.88 -27.91
N LEU A 476 9.91 3.84 -26.98
CA LEU A 476 9.99 5.28 -27.23
C LEU A 476 11.43 5.82 -27.29
N GLY A 477 12.44 4.96 -27.17
CA GLY A 477 13.85 5.35 -27.20
C GLY A 477 14.31 6.10 -25.95
N VAL A 478 13.58 6.00 -24.83
CA VAL A 478 13.96 6.64 -23.55
C VAL A 478 14.95 5.74 -22.81
N PRO A 479 16.21 6.19 -22.60
CA PRO A 479 17.21 5.42 -21.90
C PRO A 479 16.80 5.11 -20.45
N GLU A 480 17.36 4.05 -19.88
CA GLU A 480 17.21 3.76 -18.45
C GLU A 480 17.97 4.78 -17.57
N GLY A 481 17.66 4.79 -16.29
CA GLY A 481 18.29 5.67 -15.30
C GLY A 481 17.64 7.05 -15.21
N GLU A 482 18.44 8.11 -15.23
CA GLU A 482 17.98 9.49 -14.99
C GLU A 482 16.89 9.95 -15.96
N SER A 483 16.93 9.49 -17.20
CA SER A 483 15.92 9.83 -18.23
C SER A 483 14.52 9.30 -17.91
N ARG A 484 14.39 8.37 -16.96
CA ARG A 484 13.11 7.82 -16.49
C ARG A 484 12.68 8.34 -15.13
N GLN A 485 13.41 9.30 -14.54
CA GLN A 485 13.01 10.00 -13.32
C GLN A 485 12.02 11.12 -13.65
N PHE A 486 11.22 11.56 -12.68
CA PHE A 486 10.27 12.65 -12.91
C PHE A 486 10.94 13.98 -13.23
N ALA A 487 12.18 14.19 -12.78
CA ALA A 487 13.00 15.33 -13.20
C ALA A 487 13.19 15.42 -14.72
N ALA A 488 13.07 14.31 -15.45
CA ALA A 488 13.18 14.25 -16.90
C ALA A 488 11.85 14.49 -17.64
N LEU A 489 10.74 14.74 -16.94
CA LEU A 489 9.43 15.02 -17.58
C LEU A 489 9.52 16.21 -18.57
N GLY A 490 10.25 17.25 -18.21
CA GLY A 490 10.47 18.44 -19.05
C GLY A 490 11.46 18.23 -20.22
N THR A 491 12.08 17.04 -20.33
CA THR A 491 13.04 16.73 -21.41
C THR A 491 12.31 15.95 -22.51
N ALA A 492 11.97 16.63 -23.59
CA ALA A 492 11.22 16.05 -24.70
C ALA A 492 12.00 14.99 -25.47
N LEU A 493 11.29 14.16 -26.26
CA LEU A 493 11.90 13.23 -27.22
C LEU A 493 12.79 14.01 -28.21
N VAL A 494 13.94 13.42 -28.51
CA VAL A 494 14.91 14.01 -29.46
C VAL A 494 14.63 13.46 -30.87
N PRO A 495 14.25 14.32 -31.84
CA PRO A 495 14.10 13.90 -33.24
C PRO A 495 15.34 13.18 -33.75
N GLY A 496 15.14 12.17 -34.60
CA GLY A 496 16.21 11.33 -35.11
C GLY A 496 16.68 10.20 -34.19
N THR A 497 16.20 10.10 -32.96
CA THR A 497 16.50 8.96 -32.08
C THR A 497 15.92 7.68 -32.68
N GLU A 498 16.77 6.67 -32.92
CA GLU A 498 16.34 5.36 -33.42
C GLU A 498 15.44 4.65 -32.42
N LEU A 499 14.33 4.08 -32.90
CA LEU A 499 13.36 3.37 -32.08
C LEU A 499 13.41 1.86 -32.40
N PRO A 500 13.24 1.00 -31.39
CA PRO A 500 13.06 -0.43 -31.60
C PRO A 500 11.83 -0.73 -32.46
N ALA A 501 11.79 -1.93 -33.02
CA ALA A 501 10.60 -2.41 -33.72
C ALA A 501 9.37 -2.36 -32.79
N PRO A 502 8.22 -1.84 -33.26
CA PRO A 502 7.01 -1.77 -32.46
C PRO A 502 6.57 -3.15 -31.98
N ALA A 503 6.22 -3.23 -30.71
CA ALA A 503 5.68 -4.43 -30.09
C ALA A 503 4.49 -4.06 -29.20
N PRO A 504 3.45 -4.92 -29.08
CA PRO A 504 2.33 -4.67 -28.18
C PRO A 504 2.79 -4.73 -26.73
N VAL A 505 2.39 -3.72 -25.92
CA VAL A 505 2.70 -3.64 -24.49
C VAL A 505 1.50 -4.08 -23.65
N PHE A 506 0.30 -3.70 -24.08
CA PHE A 506 -0.95 -3.99 -23.39
C PHE A 506 -1.87 -4.83 -24.29
N PRO A 507 -1.72 -6.16 -24.30
CA PRO A 507 -2.57 -7.02 -25.10
C PRO A 507 -4.00 -7.02 -24.55
N ARG A 508 -4.96 -7.19 -25.45
CA ARG A 508 -6.35 -7.41 -25.06
C ARG A 508 -6.48 -8.76 -24.36
N TYR A 509 -7.24 -8.79 -23.27
CA TYR A 509 -7.58 -10.05 -22.63
C TYR A 509 -8.54 -10.85 -23.52
N GLU A 510 -8.18 -12.08 -23.81
CA GLU A 510 -9.02 -13.08 -24.46
C GLU A 510 -9.22 -14.24 -23.50
N ALA A 511 -10.48 -14.59 -23.25
CA ALA A 511 -10.77 -15.74 -22.42
C ALA A 511 -10.12 -17.01 -23.01
N PRO A 512 -9.55 -17.88 -22.16
CA PRO A 512 -9.03 -19.18 -22.63
C PRO A 512 -10.09 -19.89 -23.47
N LYS A 513 -9.72 -20.39 -24.65
CA LYS A 513 -10.63 -21.22 -25.45
C LYS A 513 -10.92 -22.50 -24.66
N ALA A 514 -12.20 -22.76 -24.41
CA ALA A 514 -12.69 -23.96 -23.72
C ALA A 514 -12.29 -25.25 -24.44
#